data_09ba77cf22947cfbda1e34a20635eaa9
#
_entry.id   09ba77cf22947cfbda1e34a20635eaa9
#
_cell.length_a   1.000
_cell.length_b   1.000
_cell.length_c   1.000
_cell.angle_alpha   90.00
_cell.angle_beta   90.00
_cell.angle_gamma   90.00
#
_symmetry.space_group_name_H-M   'P 1'
#
loop_
_entity.id
_entity.type
_entity.pdbx_description
1 polymer ?
#
loop_
_entity_poly.entity_id
_entity_poly.type
_entity_poly.pdbx_seq_one_letter_code
_entity_poly.pdbx_strand_id
1 'polypeptide(L)'
;HYPLRRQRQMCIRDRYYISSNRESGEGRFDIQLEPKDKSQLGYIIEFKAGKNLSDTELANSASSAIQQIQSKKYSTDMEYHGIKKIGLFGIAFSGKRVAAKYEEIQLHS
;
A
#
# COMPACT_ATOMS: atom_id res chain seq x y z
N HIS A 1 33.83 -10.97 6.38
CA HIS A 1 33.29 -11.12 6.05
C HIS A 1 32.42 -11.27 6.04
N TYR A 2 32.36 -11.00 6.02
CA TYR A 2 31.56 -11.07 5.68
C TYR A 2 30.60 -11.03 5.80
N PRO A 3 30.54 -10.75 5.67
CA PRO A 3 29.70 -10.75 5.60
C PRO A 3 28.78 -10.77 5.79
N LEU A 4 28.73 -10.24 5.68
CA LEU A 4 27.96 -10.35 5.56
C LEU A 4 27.12 -10.57 5.54
N ARG A 5 27.29 -10.45 5.42
CA ARG A 5 26.61 -10.69 5.16
C ARG A 5 25.94 -10.56 4.89
N ARG A 6 26.11 -10.26 4.57
CA ARG A 6 25.46 -10.21 4.11
C ARG A 6 24.62 -10.46 4.22
N GLN A 7 24.51 -10.27 4.34
CA GLN A 7 23.65 -10.50 4.33
C GLN A 7 22.70 -10.80 4.28
N ARG A 8 22.60 -10.77 4.50
CA ARG A 8 21.55 -11.22 4.08
C ARG A 8 20.32 -10.45 4.08
N GLN A 9 20.29 -9.25 3.95
CA GLN A 9 19.10 -8.48 3.71
C GLN A 9 18.61 -8.72 2.31
N MET A 10 17.34 -9.15 2.20
CA MET A 10 16.72 -9.19 0.91
C MET A 10 16.04 -7.87 0.63
N CYS A 11 16.38 -7.27 -0.48
CA CYS A 11 15.71 -6.08 -0.95
C CYS A 11 14.24 -6.41 -1.27
N ILE A 12 13.34 -5.45 -1.05
CA ILE A 12 11.94 -5.64 -1.40
C ILE A 12 11.79 -6.07 -2.85
N ARG A 13 12.59 -5.50 -3.74
CA ARG A 13 12.53 -5.84 -5.17
C ARG A 13 12.87 -7.27 -5.46
N ASP A 14 13.57 -7.95 -4.57
CA ASP A 14 13.89 -9.35 -4.77
C ASP A 14 12.68 -10.25 -4.54
N ARG A 15 11.70 -9.76 -3.77
CA ARG A 15 10.54 -10.55 -3.39
C ARG A 15 9.24 -10.03 -3.97
N TYR A 16 9.22 -8.79 -4.42
CA TYR A 16 7.99 -8.14 -4.88
C TYR A 16 8.20 -7.42 -6.19
N TYR A 17 7.17 -7.47 -7.03
CA TYR A 17 7.06 -6.54 -8.14
C TYR A 17 6.45 -5.27 -7.58
N ILE A 18 7.06 -4.14 -7.85
CA ILE A 18 6.65 -2.85 -7.31
C ILE A 18 6.15 -1.97 -8.45
N SER A 19 4.95 -1.44 -8.30
CA SER A 19 4.43 -0.44 -9.23
C SER A 19 3.86 0.72 -8.46
N SER A 20 3.89 1.89 -9.06
CA SER A 20 3.35 3.08 -8.42
C SER A 20 2.59 3.91 -9.43
N ASN A 21 1.52 4.54 -8.98
CA ASN A 21 0.73 5.45 -9.78
C ASN A 21 0.62 6.77 -9.04
N ARG A 22 0.71 7.86 -9.78
CA ARG A 22 0.52 9.18 -9.22
C ARG A 22 -0.59 9.86 -9.99
N GLU A 23 -1.62 10.31 -9.29
CA GLU A 23 -2.67 11.08 -9.90
C GLU A 23 -2.27 12.54 -9.86
N SER A 24 -2.17 13.15 -11.05
CA SER A 24 -1.66 14.51 -11.15
C SER A 24 -2.61 15.50 -10.48
N GLY A 25 -2.03 16.44 -9.74
CA GLY A 25 -2.77 17.54 -9.18
C GLY A 25 -3.57 17.26 -7.94
N GLU A 26 -3.56 16.03 -7.45
CA GLU A 26 -4.46 15.64 -6.36
C GLU A 26 -3.76 15.37 -5.03
N GLY A 27 -2.44 15.39 -5.01
CA GLY A 27 -1.73 15.03 -3.79
C GLY A 27 -1.95 13.58 -3.37
N ARG A 28 -2.25 12.72 -4.31
CA ARG A 28 -2.51 11.31 -4.06
C ARG A 28 -1.64 10.45 -4.93
N PHE A 29 -1.20 9.33 -4.41
CA PHE A 29 -0.52 8.32 -5.19
C PHE A 29 -0.66 6.98 -4.47
N ASP A 30 -0.41 5.91 -5.20
CA ASP A 30 -0.45 4.59 -4.62
C ASP A 30 0.77 3.79 -5.02
N ILE A 31 1.08 2.81 -4.18
CA ILE A 31 2.13 1.84 -4.44
C ILE A 31 1.53 0.46 -4.31
N GLN A 32 1.82 -0.40 -5.26
CA GLN A 32 1.36 -1.78 -5.23
C GLN A 32 2.56 -2.70 -5.16
N LEU A 33 2.51 -3.65 -4.24
CA LEU A 33 3.57 -4.63 -4.03
C LEU A 33 2.97 -6.01 -4.26
N GLU A 34 3.32 -6.62 -5.39
CA GLU A 34 2.83 -7.95 -5.71
C GLU A 34 3.93 -8.96 -5.40
N PRO A 35 3.67 -9.95 -4.52
CA PRO A 35 4.71 -10.90 -4.16
C PRO A 35 5.04 -11.82 -5.33
N LYS A 36 6.32 -12.10 -5.50
CA LYS A 36 6.75 -13.07 -6.50
C LYS A 36 6.34 -14.48 -6.09
N ASP A 37 6.35 -14.74 -4.79
CA ASP A 37 5.80 -15.97 -4.22
C ASP A 37 4.33 -15.71 -3.91
N LYS A 38 3.45 -16.33 -4.66
CA LYS A 38 2.02 -16.04 -4.59
C LYS A 38 1.34 -16.53 -3.32
N SER A 39 2.07 -17.26 -2.47
CA SER A 39 1.57 -17.64 -1.15
C SER A 39 1.73 -16.51 -0.13
N GLN A 40 2.49 -15.46 -0.47
CA GLN A 40 2.71 -14.33 0.42
C GLN A 40 1.67 -13.25 0.20
N LEU A 41 1.59 -12.34 1.17
CA LEU A 41 0.67 -11.19 1.08
C LEU A 41 1.12 -10.21 0.00
N GLY A 42 0.16 -9.73 -0.78
CA GLY A 42 0.38 -8.55 -1.58
C GLY A 42 0.01 -7.32 -0.75
N TYR A 43 0.42 -6.15 -1.18
CA TYR A 43 0.13 -4.91 -0.47
C TYR A 43 -0.26 -3.82 -1.45
N ILE A 44 -1.22 -3.02 -1.04
CA ILE A 44 -1.57 -1.80 -1.76
C ILE A 44 -1.58 -0.67 -0.74
N ILE A 45 -0.84 0.38 -1.03
CA ILE A 45 -0.69 1.52 -0.12
C ILE A 45 -1.17 2.76 -0.86
N GLU A 46 -2.18 3.41 -0.31
CA GLU A 46 -2.70 4.65 -0.86
C GLU A 46 -2.28 5.80 0.04
N PHE A 47 -1.71 6.84 -0.54
CA PHE A 47 -1.25 8.03 0.18
C PHE A 47 -2.14 9.21 -0.17
N LYS A 48 -2.51 9.98 0.84
CA LYS A 48 -3.28 11.21 0.66
C LYS A 48 -2.61 12.34 1.44
N ALA A 49 -2.55 13.52 0.85
CA ALA A 49 -1.99 14.69 1.50
C ALA A 49 -3.06 15.76 1.57
N GLY A 50 -3.13 16.47 2.69
CA GLY A 50 -4.04 17.60 2.85
C GLY A 50 -3.38 18.67 3.68
N LYS A 51 -3.99 19.87 3.69
CA LYS A 51 -3.45 21.00 4.42
C LYS A 51 -4.31 21.25 5.65
N ASN A 52 -3.65 21.48 6.79
CA ASN A 52 -4.31 21.92 8.01
C ASN A 52 -5.44 20.99 8.45
N LEU A 53 -5.24 19.69 8.32
CA LEU A 53 -6.24 18.73 8.74
C LEU A 53 -6.21 18.58 10.25
N SER A 54 -7.39 18.50 10.86
CA SER A 54 -7.51 18.14 12.28
C SER A 54 -7.16 16.65 12.44
N ASP A 55 -6.99 16.23 13.71
CA ASP A 55 -6.70 14.82 13.97
C ASP A 55 -7.82 13.92 13.44
N THR A 56 -9.07 14.33 13.61
CA THR A 56 -10.20 13.57 13.10
C THR A 56 -10.21 13.51 11.59
N GLU A 57 -9.96 14.66 10.94
CA GLU A 57 -9.90 14.70 9.48
C GLU A 57 -8.78 13.85 8.94
N LEU A 58 -7.63 13.87 9.61
CA LEU A 58 -6.48 13.08 9.19
C LEU A 58 -6.78 11.59 9.26
N ALA A 59 -7.38 11.15 10.38
CA ALA A 59 -7.78 9.75 10.53
C ALA A 59 -8.82 9.36 9.51
N ASN A 60 -9.80 10.23 9.25
CA ASN A 60 -10.82 9.96 8.24
C ASN A 60 -10.22 9.87 6.84
N SER A 61 -9.20 10.68 6.56
CA SER A 61 -8.53 10.64 5.28
C SER A 61 -7.82 9.30 5.07
N ALA A 62 -7.17 8.78 6.13
CA ALA A 62 -6.52 7.47 6.04
C ALA A 62 -7.55 6.36 5.80
N SER A 63 -8.68 6.41 6.50
CA SER A 63 -9.76 5.43 6.29
C SER A 63 -10.34 5.53 4.89
N SER A 64 -10.52 6.75 4.40
CA SER A 64 -11.01 7.00 3.06
C SER A 64 -10.07 6.43 2.01
N ALA A 65 -8.76 6.47 2.27
CA ALA A 65 -7.78 5.91 1.35
C ALA A 65 -8.00 4.41 1.18
N ILE A 66 -8.27 3.70 2.27
CA ILE A 66 -8.54 2.26 2.18
C ILE A 66 -9.82 2.00 1.39
N GLN A 67 -10.87 2.77 1.65
CA GLN A 67 -12.11 2.63 0.90
C GLN A 67 -11.90 2.88 -0.58
N GLN A 68 -11.05 3.83 -0.91
CA GLN A 68 -10.76 4.14 -2.29
C GLN A 68 -10.04 2.99 -3.00
N ILE A 69 -9.12 2.34 -2.30
CA ILE A 69 -8.46 1.15 -2.86
C ILE A 69 -9.52 0.10 -3.20
N GLN A 70 -10.43 -0.14 -2.28
CA GLN A 70 -11.46 -1.16 -2.48
C GLN A 70 -12.41 -0.79 -3.61
N SER A 71 -12.81 0.47 -3.69
CA SER A 71 -13.77 0.89 -4.70
C SER A 71 -13.18 0.90 -6.11
N LYS A 72 -11.90 1.19 -6.24
CA LYS A 72 -11.23 1.22 -7.54
C LYS A 72 -10.75 -0.16 -7.98
N LYS A 73 -10.89 -1.16 -7.12
CA LYS A 73 -10.52 -2.53 -7.44
C LYS A 73 -9.06 -2.65 -7.88
N TYR A 74 -8.18 -1.93 -7.22
CA TYR A 74 -6.75 -2.02 -7.52
C TYR A 74 -6.23 -3.44 -7.33
N SER A 75 -6.91 -4.25 -6.52
CA SER A 75 -6.48 -5.61 -6.24
C SER A 75 -6.80 -6.59 -7.38
N THR A 76 -7.52 -6.14 -8.41
CA THR A 76 -7.99 -7.05 -9.47
C THR A 76 -6.84 -7.78 -10.16
N ASP A 77 -5.76 -7.06 -10.46
CA ASP A 77 -4.62 -7.68 -11.14
C ASP A 77 -3.95 -8.72 -10.27
N MET A 78 -3.81 -8.44 -8.98
CA MET A 78 -3.20 -9.39 -8.07
C MET A 78 -4.07 -10.63 -7.92
N GLU A 79 -5.37 -10.45 -7.84
CA GLU A 79 -6.30 -11.56 -7.77
C GLU A 79 -6.19 -12.42 -9.04
N TYR A 80 -6.11 -11.78 -10.17
CA TYR A 80 -5.98 -12.46 -11.45
C TYR A 80 -4.70 -13.29 -11.50
N HIS A 81 -3.64 -12.82 -10.85
CA HIS A 81 -2.35 -13.50 -10.82
C HIS A 81 -2.27 -14.59 -9.75
N GLY A 82 -3.34 -14.81 -9.00
CA GLY A 82 -3.39 -15.89 -8.03
C GLY A 82 -3.02 -15.51 -6.61
N ILE A 83 -2.86 -14.22 -6.32
CA ILE A 83 -2.62 -13.74 -4.96
C ILE A 83 -3.92 -13.88 -4.19
N LYS A 84 -3.86 -14.43 -2.97
CA LYS A 84 -5.07 -14.76 -2.23
C LYS A 84 -5.39 -13.77 -1.11
N LYS A 85 -4.42 -13.01 -0.64
CA LYS A 85 -4.63 -12.09 0.47
C LYS A 85 -3.81 -10.84 0.25
N ILE A 86 -4.41 -9.68 0.53
CA ILE A 86 -3.77 -8.39 0.33
C ILE A 86 -3.91 -7.55 1.58
N GLY A 87 -2.82 -6.90 2.00
CA GLY A 87 -2.86 -5.88 3.02
C GLY A 87 -3.07 -4.52 2.38
N LEU A 88 -3.99 -3.76 2.93
CA LEU A 88 -4.31 -2.42 2.44
C LEU A 88 -3.86 -1.40 3.46
N PHE A 89 -3.05 -0.44 3.04
CA PHE A 89 -2.64 0.67 3.89
C PHE A 89 -3.21 1.96 3.36
N GLY A 90 -3.87 2.73 4.23
CA GLY A 90 -4.24 4.09 3.91
C GLY A 90 -3.39 4.99 4.77
N ILE A 91 -2.64 5.90 4.17
CA ILE A 91 -1.74 6.80 4.86
C ILE A 91 -2.08 8.22 4.48
N ALA A 92 -2.33 9.06 5.48
CA ALA A 92 -2.67 10.46 5.25
C ALA A 92 -1.65 11.36 5.92
N PHE A 93 -1.32 12.45 5.26
CA PHE A 93 -0.35 13.43 5.74
C PHE A 93 -0.99 14.81 5.85
N SER A 94 -0.59 15.56 6.86
CA SER A 94 -0.91 16.97 6.94
C SER A 94 0.28 17.66 7.63
N GLY A 95 1.12 18.33 6.84
CA GLY A 95 2.37 18.86 7.34
C GLY A 95 3.27 17.74 7.83
N LYS A 96 3.65 17.79 9.11
CA LYS A 96 4.49 16.75 9.71
C LYS A 96 3.69 15.65 10.39
N ARG A 97 2.36 15.72 10.32
CA ARG A 97 1.49 14.77 10.98
C ARG A 97 1.09 13.68 10.01
N VAL A 98 0.95 12.47 10.52
CA VAL A 98 0.64 11.29 9.72
C VAL A 98 -0.41 10.47 10.45
N ALA A 99 -1.37 9.93 9.71
CA ALA A 99 -2.27 8.91 10.21
C ALA A 99 -2.25 7.73 9.26
N ALA A 100 -2.36 6.53 9.80
CA ALA A 100 -2.33 5.32 8.98
C ALA A 100 -3.41 4.35 9.45
N LYS A 101 -3.97 3.65 8.50
CA LYS A 101 -4.93 2.56 8.74
C LYS A 101 -4.48 1.35 7.95
N TYR A 102 -4.79 0.16 8.48
CA TYR A 102 -4.43 -1.08 7.84
C TYR A 102 -5.61 -2.04 7.87
N GLU A 103 -5.79 -2.77 6.78
CA GLU A 103 -6.85 -3.76 6.68
C GLU A 103 -6.38 -4.88 5.77
N GLU A 104 -6.70 -6.12 6.13
CA GLU A 104 -6.41 -7.25 5.24
C GLU A 104 -7.71 -7.73 4.61
N ILE A 105 -7.61 -8.08 3.34
CA ILE A 105 -8.75 -8.65 2.65
C ILE A 105 -8.33 -9.95 1.99
N GLN A 106 -9.30 -10.86 1.85
CA GLN A 106 -9.11 -12.08 1.11
C GLN A 106 -9.64 -11.91 -0.29
N LEU A 107 -8.86 -12.38 -1.26
CA LEU A 107 -9.28 -12.34 -2.65
C LEU A 107 -9.88 -13.67 -3.04
N HIS A 108 -10.85 -13.60 -3.90
CA HIS A 108 -11.47 -14.81 -4.46
C HIS A 108 -10.83 -15.09 -5.80
N SER A 109 -10.29 -16.25 -5.93
CA SER A 109 -9.68 -16.64 -7.20
C SER A 109 -10.47 -17.77 -7.83
#